data_b159dbd9fd366406e28b89b6c722eac7
#
_entry.id   b159dbd9fd366406e28b89b6c722eac7
#
_cell.length_a   1.000
_cell.length_b   1.000
_cell.length_c   1.000
_cell.angle_alpha   90.00
_cell.angle_beta   90.00
_cell.angle_gamma   90.00
#
_symmetry.space_group_name_H-M   'P 1'
#
loop_
_entity.id
_entity.type
_entity.pdbx_description
1 polymer ?
#
loop_
_entity_poly.entity_id
_entity_poly.type
_entity_poly.pdbx_seq_one_letter_code
_entity_poly.pdbx_strand_id
1 'polypeptide(L)'
;MINPSETSSERGHRVIKLCNDRLADAVDLQLQCKHAFWNTTALDLRELFDQVNKSIAVYTDRIAERVIEIGGVANSTERVVPTWSHLSCAPDALCRNHASTLVTTLDSFARLARQAIEKSNEFNDSSSADMFTEIANGVDKWRRKLVAV
;
A
#
# COMPACT_ATOMS: atom_id res chain seq x y z
N MET A 1 2.52 3.81 22.85
CA MET A 1 3.39 4.04 23.99
C MET A 1 4.71 3.33 23.80
N ILE A 2 5.82 4.02 23.98
CA ILE A 2 7.15 3.43 23.84
C ILE A 2 7.42 2.58 25.08
N ASN A 3 7.82 1.31 24.87
CA ASN A 3 8.29 0.47 25.95
C ASN A 3 9.67 0.98 26.40
N PRO A 4 9.86 1.43 27.65
CA PRO A 4 11.13 2.01 28.10
C PRO A 4 12.30 1.03 28.07
N SER A 5 12.03 -0.29 28.04
CA SER A 5 13.07 -1.32 27.95
C SER A 5 13.48 -1.65 26.52
N GLU A 6 12.82 -1.08 25.52
CA GLU A 6 13.07 -1.38 24.12
C GLU A 6 14.26 -0.58 23.60
N THR A 7 15.21 -1.28 22.95
CA THR A 7 16.38 -0.66 22.32
C THR A 7 16.00 0.02 21.00
N SER A 8 16.86 0.96 20.54
CA SER A 8 16.71 1.57 19.21
C SER A 8 16.74 0.54 18.09
N SER A 9 17.53 -0.53 18.25
CA SER A 9 17.61 -1.63 17.27
C SER A 9 16.30 -2.41 17.19
N GLU A 10 15.68 -2.70 18.33
CA GLU A 10 14.40 -3.40 18.38
C GLU A 10 13.28 -2.57 17.74
N ARG A 11 13.25 -1.26 18.00
CA ARG A 11 12.31 -0.34 17.35
C ARG A 11 12.52 -0.30 15.84
N GLY A 12 13.77 -0.24 15.39
CA GLY A 12 14.12 -0.29 13.98
C GLY A 12 13.60 -1.56 13.31
N HIS A 13 13.76 -2.71 13.92
CA HIS A 13 13.24 -3.98 13.41
C HIS A 13 11.71 -3.97 13.27
N ARG A 14 11.00 -3.36 14.22
CA ARG A 14 9.54 -3.25 14.15
C ARG A 14 9.06 -2.33 13.03
N VAL A 15 9.76 -1.21 12.82
CA VAL A 15 9.45 -0.31 11.71
C VAL A 15 9.74 -0.96 10.37
N ILE A 16 10.85 -1.68 10.25
CA ILE A 16 11.21 -2.45 9.04
C ILE A 16 10.12 -3.46 8.72
N LYS A 17 9.67 -4.23 9.72
CA LYS A 17 8.58 -5.18 9.53
C LYS A 17 7.29 -4.51 9.08
N LEU A 18 6.91 -3.42 9.73
CA LEU A 18 5.72 -2.64 9.37
C LEU A 18 5.80 -2.16 7.92
N CYS A 19 6.92 -1.59 7.52
CA CYS A 19 7.13 -1.11 6.16
C CYS A 19 7.09 -2.25 5.14
N ASN A 20 7.72 -3.38 5.43
CA ASN A 20 7.69 -4.54 4.54
C ASN A 20 6.29 -5.14 4.39
N ASP A 21 5.49 -5.15 5.46
CA ASP A 21 4.09 -5.56 5.38
C ASP A 21 3.29 -4.62 4.45
N ARG A 22 3.47 -3.32 4.59
CA ARG A 22 2.80 -2.34 3.70
C ARG A 22 3.37 -2.35 2.28
N LEU A 23 4.64 -2.69 2.12
CA LEU A 23 5.25 -2.88 0.81
C LEU A 23 4.59 -4.03 0.05
N ALA A 24 4.35 -5.15 0.71
CA ALA A 24 3.64 -6.28 0.11
C ALA A 24 2.22 -5.88 -0.32
N ASP A 25 1.50 -5.11 0.50
CA ASP A 25 0.18 -4.57 0.16
C ASP A 25 0.24 -3.68 -1.09
N ALA A 26 1.24 -2.80 -1.16
CA ALA A 26 1.41 -1.87 -2.30
C ALA A 26 1.69 -2.62 -3.61
N VAL A 27 2.52 -3.64 -3.57
CA VAL A 27 2.81 -4.48 -4.75
C VAL A 27 1.57 -5.25 -5.18
N ASP A 28 0.83 -5.82 -4.25
CA ASP A 28 -0.43 -6.49 -4.54
C ASP A 28 -1.44 -5.52 -5.18
N LEU A 29 -1.56 -4.32 -4.63
CA LEU A 29 -2.43 -3.27 -5.18
C LEU A 29 -2.04 -2.90 -6.61
N GLN A 30 -0.75 -2.78 -6.91
CA GLN A 30 -0.26 -2.53 -8.28
C GLN A 30 -0.70 -3.64 -9.24
N LEU A 31 -0.59 -4.89 -8.83
CA LEU A 31 -1.03 -6.03 -9.64
C LEU A 31 -2.54 -5.99 -9.88
N GLN A 32 -3.31 -5.61 -8.89
CA GLN A 32 -4.77 -5.46 -9.03
C GLN A 32 -5.13 -4.31 -9.98
N CYS A 33 -4.41 -3.20 -9.94
CA CYS A 33 -4.57 -2.10 -10.91
C CYS A 33 -4.28 -2.56 -12.35
N LYS A 34 -3.21 -3.32 -12.55
CA LYS A 34 -2.86 -3.89 -13.86
C LYS A 34 -3.91 -4.88 -14.34
N HIS A 35 -4.39 -5.73 -13.46
CA HIS A 35 -5.46 -6.67 -13.77
C HIS A 35 -6.72 -5.92 -14.24
N ALA A 36 -7.11 -4.87 -13.56
CA ALA A 36 -8.25 -4.03 -13.96
C ALA A 36 -8.00 -3.37 -15.32
N PHE A 37 -6.80 -2.84 -15.55
CA PHE A 37 -6.39 -2.24 -16.81
C PHE A 37 -6.46 -3.23 -17.98
N TRP A 38 -5.94 -4.43 -17.80
CA TRP A 38 -5.93 -5.45 -18.87
C TRP A 38 -7.34 -5.92 -19.24
N ASN A 39 -8.25 -5.98 -18.29
CA ASN A 39 -9.57 -6.57 -18.47
C ASN A 39 -10.68 -5.53 -18.69
N THR A 40 -10.33 -4.27 -18.90
CA THR A 40 -11.28 -3.19 -19.17
C THR A 40 -11.11 -2.72 -20.61
N THR A 41 -12.22 -2.60 -21.36
CA THR A 41 -12.22 -2.14 -22.75
C THR A 41 -12.51 -0.65 -22.90
N ALA A 42 -13.17 -0.04 -21.93
CA ALA A 42 -13.47 1.39 -21.93
C ALA A 42 -12.17 2.19 -21.78
N LEU A 43 -11.84 3.03 -22.75
CA LEU A 43 -10.56 3.75 -22.81
C LEU A 43 -10.34 4.68 -21.61
N ASP A 44 -11.35 5.40 -21.22
CA ASP A 44 -11.29 6.34 -20.07
C ASP A 44 -10.97 5.61 -18.76
N LEU A 45 -11.59 4.45 -18.54
CA LEU A 45 -11.33 3.62 -17.37
C LEU A 45 -9.94 2.99 -17.41
N ARG A 46 -9.52 2.52 -18.57
CA ARG A 46 -8.16 1.97 -18.74
C ARG A 46 -7.10 3.01 -18.41
N GLU A 47 -7.28 4.22 -18.91
CA GLU A 47 -6.37 5.33 -18.62
C GLU A 47 -6.34 5.66 -17.13
N LEU A 48 -7.51 5.69 -16.48
CA LEU A 48 -7.61 5.95 -15.05
C LEU A 48 -6.91 4.86 -14.23
N PHE A 49 -7.10 3.59 -14.56
CA PHE A 49 -6.43 2.48 -13.90
C PHE A 49 -4.92 2.54 -14.05
N ASP A 50 -4.43 2.95 -15.23
CA ASP A 50 -3.01 3.14 -15.48
C ASP A 50 -2.43 4.28 -14.63
N GLN A 51 -3.15 5.39 -14.51
CA GLN A 51 -2.75 6.52 -13.67
C GLN A 51 -2.69 6.12 -12.20
N VAL A 52 -3.68 5.38 -11.72
CA VAL A 52 -3.68 4.86 -10.34
C VAL A 52 -2.45 3.97 -10.12
N ASN A 53 -2.21 3.03 -11.03
CA ASN A 53 -1.05 2.13 -10.95
C ASN A 53 0.28 2.90 -10.87
N LYS A 54 0.45 3.93 -11.70
CA LYS A 54 1.66 4.76 -11.69
C LYS A 54 1.85 5.49 -10.36
N SER A 55 0.78 6.00 -9.77
CA SER A 55 0.84 6.64 -8.45
C SER A 55 1.19 5.64 -7.34
N ILE A 56 0.59 4.44 -7.37
CA ILE A 56 0.90 3.40 -6.39
C ILE A 56 2.34 2.93 -6.55
N ALA A 57 2.88 2.87 -7.78
CA ALA A 57 4.28 2.54 -8.02
C ALA A 57 5.24 3.51 -7.31
N VAL A 58 4.92 4.81 -7.31
CA VAL A 58 5.69 5.81 -6.56
C VAL A 58 5.64 5.53 -5.06
N TYR A 59 4.48 5.21 -4.52
CA TYR A 59 4.33 4.88 -3.10
C TYR A 59 5.07 3.59 -2.73
N THR A 60 5.02 2.59 -3.59
CA THR A 60 5.76 1.33 -3.44
C THR A 60 7.26 1.61 -3.30
N ASP A 61 7.81 2.42 -4.19
CA ASP A 61 9.23 2.80 -4.17
C ASP A 61 9.59 3.56 -2.88
N ARG A 62 8.74 4.47 -2.46
CA ARG A 62 8.97 5.24 -1.23
C ARG A 62 9.03 4.36 0.01
N ILE A 63 8.12 3.37 0.11
CA ILE A 63 8.12 2.42 1.23
C ILE A 63 9.40 1.59 1.20
N ALA A 64 9.78 1.08 0.03
CA ALA A 64 11.00 0.29 -0.14
C ALA A 64 12.25 1.09 0.24
N GLU A 65 12.36 2.34 -0.22
CA GLU A 65 13.46 3.24 0.12
C GLU A 65 13.53 3.49 1.62
N ARG A 66 12.38 3.65 2.28
CA ARG A 66 12.33 3.83 3.73
C ARG A 66 12.89 2.62 4.48
N VAL A 67 12.60 1.40 4.03
CA VAL A 67 13.18 0.19 4.60
C VAL A 67 14.71 0.21 4.53
N ILE A 68 15.25 0.62 3.39
CA ILE A 68 16.71 0.73 3.19
C ILE A 68 17.30 1.81 4.10
N GLU A 69 16.66 2.97 4.21
CA GLU A 69 17.10 4.06 5.09
C GLU A 69 17.20 3.64 6.56
N ILE A 70 16.31 2.77 7.01
CA ILE A 70 16.30 2.26 8.39
C ILE A 70 17.34 1.15 8.58
N GLY A 71 17.93 0.65 7.50
CA GLY A 71 18.95 -0.41 7.55
C GLY A 71 18.41 -1.82 7.33
N GLY A 72 17.20 -1.95 6.80
CA GLY A 72 16.58 -3.22 6.48
C GLY A 72 16.75 -3.63 5.02
N VAL A 73 16.13 -4.74 4.68
CA VAL A 73 16.05 -5.24 3.31
C VAL A 73 14.61 -5.10 2.84
N ALA A 74 14.39 -4.35 1.75
CA ALA A 74 13.08 -4.26 1.11
C ALA A 74 12.74 -5.61 0.48
N ASN A 75 11.67 -6.23 0.98
CA ASN A 75 11.35 -7.61 0.66
C ASN A 75 9.93 -7.71 0.08
N SER A 76 9.85 -7.80 -1.23
CA SER A 76 8.59 -7.83 -1.96
C SER A 76 8.72 -8.67 -3.22
N THR A 77 9.08 -9.93 -3.02
CA THR A 77 9.12 -10.89 -4.11
C THR A 77 7.74 -11.53 -4.32
N GLU A 78 7.54 -12.13 -5.48
CA GLU A 78 6.32 -12.87 -5.81
C GLU A 78 5.95 -13.93 -4.76
N ARG A 79 6.93 -14.49 -4.06
CA ARG A 79 6.71 -15.47 -2.98
C ARG A 79 6.22 -14.81 -1.69
N VAL A 80 6.68 -13.59 -1.42
CA VAL A 80 6.42 -12.88 -0.16
C VAL A 80 5.06 -12.18 -0.19
N VAL A 81 4.71 -11.56 -1.33
CA VAL A 81 3.48 -10.77 -1.47
C VAL A 81 2.22 -11.55 -1.10
N PRO A 82 1.97 -12.79 -1.60
CA PRO A 82 0.78 -13.55 -1.20
C PRO A 82 0.71 -13.87 0.29
N THR A 83 1.88 -14.01 0.94
CA THR A 83 1.96 -14.36 2.37
C THR A 83 1.78 -13.13 3.26
N TRP A 84 2.30 -11.97 2.84
CA TRP A 84 2.40 -10.77 3.68
C TRP A 84 1.36 -9.70 3.36
N SER A 85 0.72 -9.75 2.19
CA SER A 85 -0.33 -8.80 1.85
C SER A 85 -1.57 -9.01 2.73
N HIS A 86 -2.10 -7.90 3.25
CA HIS A 86 -3.29 -7.86 4.07
C HIS A 86 -4.50 -7.29 3.32
N LEU A 87 -4.35 -7.07 2.00
CA LEU A 87 -5.43 -6.56 1.18
C LEU A 87 -6.51 -7.60 0.96
N SER A 88 -7.76 -7.16 0.92
CA SER A 88 -8.88 -8.00 0.52
C SER A 88 -8.75 -8.35 -0.95
N CYS A 89 -8.77 -9.65 -1.26
CA CYS A 89 -8.77 -10.14 -2.63
C CYS A 89 -10.18 -10.16 -3.19
N ALA A 90 -10.34 -9.65 -4.40
CA ALA A 90 -11.59 -9.79 -5.13
C ALA A 90 -11.68 -11.18 -5.76
N PRO A 91 -12.89 -11.79 -5.87
CA PRO A 91 -13.09 -13.01 -6.63
C PRO A 91 -12.85 -12.74 -8.12
N ASP A 92 -11.76 -13.26 -8.68
CA ASP A 92 -11.26 -12.90 -10.02
C ASP A 92 -12.25 -13.15 -11.15
N ALA A 93 -12.91 -14.30 -11.13
CA ALA A 93 -13.71 -14.77 -12.28
C ALA A 93 -15.08 -14.11 -12.38
N LEU A 94 -15.57 -13.45 -11.33
CA LEU A 94 -16.95 -12.95 -11.24
C LEU A 94 -17.03 -11.42 -11.18
N CYS A 95 -15.89 -10.74 -11.08
CA CYS A 95 -15.89 -9.30 -10.94
C CYS A 95 -15.96 -8.61 -12.30
N ARG A 96 -17.16 -8.20 -12.70
CA ARG A 96 -17.39 -7.45 -13.93
C ARG A 96 -17.18 -5.95 -13.76
N ASN A 97 -17.18 -5.46 -12.51
CA ASN A 97 -16.98 -4.05 -12.21
C ASN A 97 -15.62 -3.86 -11.54
N HIS A 98 -14.59 -3.69 -12.37
CA HIS A 98 -13.23 -3.49 -11.90
C HIS A 98 -13.04 -2.19 -11.12
N ALA A 99 -13.78 -1.14 -11.46
CA ALA A 99 -13.71 0.13 -10.74
C ALA A 99 -14.21 -0.03 -9.30
N SER A 100 -15.35 -0.67 -9.09
CA SER A 100 -15.91 -0.94 -7.76
C SER A 100 -14.98 -1.83 -6.93
N THR A 101 -14.43 -2.86 -7.54
CA THR A 101 -13.46 -3.75 -6.87
C THR A 101 -12.22 -2.99 -6.45
N LEU A 102 -11.67 -2.16 -7.32
CA LEU A 102 -10.48 -1.38 -7.02
C LEU A 102 -10.74 -0.33 -5.94
N VAL A 103 -11.93 0.27 -5.90
CA VAL A 103 -12.34 1.17 -4.80
C VAL A 103 -12.25 0.45 -3.45
N THR A 104 -12.75 -0.77 -3.37
CA THR A 104 -12.68 -1.58 -2.14
C THR A 104 -11.25 -1.87 -1.74
N THR A 105 -10.40 -2.22 -2.70
CA THR A 105 -8.98 -2.50 -2.46
C THR A 105 -8.22 -1.25 -2.01
N LEU A 106 -8.46 -0.11 -2.65
CA LEU A 106 -7.87 1.17 -2.27
C LEU A 106 -8.30 1.60 -0.86
N ASP A 107 -9.56 1.39 -0.52
CA ASP A 107 -10.07 1.67 0.83
C ASP A 107 -9.37 0.81 1.88
N SER A 108 -9.19 -0.48 1.61
CA SER A 108 -8.44 -1.40 2.46
C SER A 108 -7.00 -0.94 2.65
N PHE A 109 -6.32 -0.58 1.57
CA PHE A 109 -4.94 -0.10 1.61
C PHE A 109 -4.81 1.22 2.40
N ALA A 110 -5.71 2.17 2.18
CA ALA A 110 -5.73 3.44 2.91
C ALA A 110 -5.91 3.22 4.41
N ARG A 111 -6.77 2.30 4.80
CA ARG A 111 -6.97 1.93 6.21
C ARG A 111 -5.70 1.34 6.82
N LEU A 112 -5.03 0.43 6.11
CA LEU A 112 -3.77 -0.16 6.55
C LEU A 112 -2.65 0.88 6.65
N ALA A 113 -2.60 1.83 5.71
CA ALA A 113 -1.65 2.95 5.76
C ALA A 113 -1.91 3.84 6.99
N ARG A 114 -3.17 4.11 7.34
CA ARG A 114 -3.50 4.88 8.54
C ARG A 114 -3.11 4.14 9.82
N GLN A 115 -3.31 2.83 9.87
CA GLN A 115 -2.81 2.02 10.99
C GLN A 115 -1.28 2.10 11.07
N ALA A 116 -0.59 2.14 9.94
CA ALA A 116 0.85 2.31 9.90
C ALA A 116 1.31 3.68 10.42
N ILE A 117 0.53 4.75 10.22
CA ILE A 117 0.80 6.07 10.82
C ILE A 117 0.81 5.96 12.34
N GLU A 118 -0.22 5.37 12.92
CA GLU A 118 -0.35 5.20 14.37
C GLU A 118 0.81 4.38 14.94
N LYS A 119 1.13 3.26 14.29
CA LYS A 119 2.22 2.39 14.71
C LYS A 119 3.59 3.08 14.58
N SER A 120 3.82 3.83 13.52
CA SER A 120 5.06 4.59 13.36
C SER A 120 5.22 5.62 14.48
N ASN A 121 4.15 6.27 14.88
CA ASN A 121 4.16 7.20 16.01
C ASN A 121 4.42 6.48 17.33
N GLU A 122 3.85 5.30 17.54
CA GLU A 122 4.13 4.47 18.73
C GLU A 122 5.61 4.08 18.80
N PHE A 123 6.24 3.82 17.64
CA PHE A 123 7.67 3.50 17.57
C PHE A 123 8.55 4.75 17.54
N ASN A 124 7.97 5.92 17.72
CA ASN A 124 8.66 7.21 17.69
C ASN A 124 9.39 7.48 16.36
N ASP A 125 8.84 7.04 15.26
CA ASP A 125 9.34 7.26 13.90
C ASP A 125 8.42 8.22 13.14
N SER A 126 8.67 9.52 13.31
CA SER A 126 7.87 10.56 12.66
C SER A 126 8.05 10.59 11.14
N SER A 127 9.23 10.24 10.65
CA SER A 127 9.49 10.21 9.20
C SER A 127 8.65 9.14 8.50
N SER A 128 8.54 7.96 9.09
CA SER A 128 7.67 6.90 8.56
C SER A 128 6.19 7.29 8.69
N ALA A 129 5.80 7.92 9.81
CA ALA A 129 4.43 8.41 9.99
C ALA A 129 4.05 9.43 8.91
N ASP A 130 4.92 10.38 8.61
CA ASP A 130 4.70 11.38 7.56
C ASP A 130 4.59 10.74 6.17
N MET A 131 5.43 9.78 5.87
CA MET A 131 5.37 9.02 4.62
C MET A 131 4.02 8.31 4.45
N PHE A 132 3.56 7.59 5.46
CA PHE A 132 2.28 6.89 5.40
C PHE A 132 1.09 7.85 5.36
N THR A 133 1.20 9.03 5.96
CA THR A 133 0.18 10.08 5.86
C THR A 133 0.00 10.55 4.42
N GLU A 134 1.09 10.84 3.72
CA GLU A 134 1.04 11.24 2.30
C GLU A 134 0.46 10.13 1.43
N ILE A 135 0.88 8.89 1.68
CA ILE A 135 0.38 7.72 0.93
C ILE A 135 -1.13 7.55 1.14
N ALA A 136 -1.59 7.58 2.39
CA ALA A 136 -3.02 7.43 2.71
C ALA A 136 -3.86 8.52 2.03
N ASN A 137 -3.39 9.77 2.08
CA ASN A 137 -4.09 10.90 1.45
C ASN A 137 -4.13 10.76 -0.08
N GLY A 138 -3.05 10.34 -0.70
CA GLY A 138 -2.98 10.12 -2.15
C GLY A 138 -3.88 8.99 -2.60
N VAL A 139 -3.92 7.90 -1.86
CA VAL A 139 -4.80 6.74 -2.14
C VAL A 139 -6.26 7.13 -2.00
N ASP A 140 -6.63 7.89 -0.99
CA ASP A 140 -8.00 8.40 -0.82
C ASP A 140 -8.45 9.28 -2.00
N LYS A 141 -7.55 10.07 -2.52
CA LYS A 141 -7.81 10.92 -3.71
C LYS A 141 -8.14 10.06 -4.93
N TRP A 142 -7.39 9.00 -5.17
CA TRP A 142 -7.68 8.08 -6.26
C TRP A 142 -8.98 7.31 -6.04
N ARG A 143 -9.23 6.87 -4.82
CA ARG A 143 -10.49 6.21 -4.46
C ARG A 143 -11.69 7.09 -4.79
N ARG A 144 -11.65 8.38 -4.42
CA ARG A 144 -12.72 9.32 -4.74
C ARG A 144 -12.93 9.48 -6.24
N LYS A 145 -11.86 9.53 -7.03
CA LYS A 145 -11.94 9.61 -8.49
C LYS A 145 -12.61 8.38 -9.08
N LEU A 146 -12.31 7.20 -8.57
CA LEU A 146 -12.90 5.95 -9.05
C LEU A 146 -14.39 5.82 -8.65
N VAL A 147 -14.76 6.30 -7.48
CA VAL A 147 -16.17 6.33 -7.04
C VAL A 147 -17.02 7.20 -7.97
N ALA A 148 -16.45 8.27 -8.52
CA ALA A 148 -17.16 9.20 -9.39
C ALA A 148 -17.38 8.68 -10.83
N VAL A 149 -16.85 7.53 -11.18
CA VAL A 149 -16.95 6.93 -12.53
C VAL A 149 -18.26 6.17 -12.75
#